data_658462f8696ec57849b623be51d2a956
#
_entry.id   658462f8696ec57849b623be51d2a956
#
_cell.length_a   1.000
_cell.length_b   1.000
_cell.length_c   1.000
_cell.angle_alpha   90.00
_cell.angle_beta   90.00
_cell.angle_gamma   90.00
#
_symmetry.space_group_name_H-M   'P 1'
#
loop_
_entity.id
_entity.type
_entity.pdbx_description
1 polymer ?
#
loop_
_entity_poly.entity_id
_entity_poly.type
_entity_poly.pdbx_seq_one_letter_code
_entity_poly.pdbx_strand_id
1 'polypeptide(L)'
;MAKLGKATIETQGSFSNSDLMSQIVAYRKVVASNYVLTGPSDIERKLGIPLLVSTKLDGELWFLLHDGEWKLVSPTGRTISGDIEILKPATALDKTSIFAGELHVLGQGRTRIADVTVALAGGDKADTSALAFGIFDVVSSPEVSAIGTPYSVRYELISKIESGKNLFPISSVATTSSSEVAEIFERTVEAAGSEGLVGRAQDGRSYKIKPTKDIDAAILGFTERRDVDGSLLVRSLLFGVLKDDGTWIPISTTGNVGDSSFRKDLLLQL
;
A
#
# COMPACT_ATOMS: atom_id res chain seq x y z
N MET A 1 -10.09 11.40 -20.07
CA MET A 1 -11.01 11.48 -18.91
C MET A 1 -12.08 10.42 -19.02
N ALA A 2 -12.27 9.62 -18.00
CA ALA A 2 -13.37 8.67 -17.90
C ALA A 2 -14.28 9.07 -16.72
N LYS A 3 -15.54 8.65 -16.74
CA LYS A 3 -16.45 8.87 -15.62
C LYS A 3 -16.17 7.89 -14.49
N LEU A 4 -16.40 8.33 -13.26
CA LEU A 4 -16.40 7.53 -12.04
C LEU A 4 -17.59 7.98 -11.19
N GLY A 5 -18.79 7.47 -11.51
CA GLY A 5 -20.02 8.03 -10.99
C GLY A 5 -20.18 9.50 -11.41
N LYS A 6 -20.31 10.40 -10.42
CA LYS A 6 -20.33 11.86 -10.62
C LYS A 6 -18.95 12.51 -10.71
N ALA A 7 -17.90 11.78 -10.32
CA ALA A 7 -16.51 12.22 -10.39
C ALA A 7 -15.90 11.91 -11.77
N THR A 8 -14.64 12.28 -11.90
CA THR A 8 -13.80 12.00 -13.08
C THR A 8 -12.56 11.24 -12.64
N ILE A 9 -12.20 10.21 -13.41
CA ILE A 9 -10.94 9.50 -13.29
C ILE A 9 -10.14 9.66 -14.57
N GLU A 10 -8.84 9.94 -14.44
CA GLU A 10 -7.93 10.08 -15.56
C GLU A 10 -6.84 9.00 -15.51
N THR A 11 -6.28 8.70 -16.67
CA THR A 11 -5.31 7.61 -16.83
C THR A 11 -3.93 7.94 -16.21
N GLN A 12 -3.06 6.95 -16.20
CA GLN A 12 -1.66 7.13 -15.79
C GLN A 12 -0.99 8.26 -16.58
N GLY A 13 -0.23 9.11 -15.88
CA GLY A 13 0.51 10.22 -16.45
C GLY A 13 -0.34 11.46 -16.76
N SER A 14 -1.62 11.50 -16.39
CA SER A 14 -2.50 12.66 -16.64
C SER A 14 -2.24 13.84 -15.69
N PHE A 15 -1.66 13.59 -14.51
CA PHE A 15 -1.35 14.65 -13.55
C PHE A 15 -0.15 15.47 -14.04
N SER A 16 -0.39 16.75 -14.40
CA SER A 16 0.56 17.60 -15.09
C SER A 16 1.44 18.47 -14.19
N ASN A 17 1.10 18.62 -12.89
CA ASN A 17 1.90 19.41 -11.98
C ASN A 17 3.19 18.63 -11.59
N SER A 18 4.30 18.97 -12.25
CA SER A 18 5.58 18.27 -12.10
C SER A 18 6.17 18.37 -10.69
N ASP A 19 5.96 19.48 -10.01
CA ASP A 19 6.54 19.73 -8.68
C ASP A 19 5.85 18.88 -7.61
N LEU A 20 4.52 18.85 -7.64
CA LEU A 20 3.74 17.98 -6.75
C LEU A 20 3.98 16.49 -7.08
N MET A 21 4.07 16.14 -8.37
CA MET A 21 4.37 14.78 -8.79
C MET A 21 5.77 14.33 -8.33
N SER A 22 6.76 15.21 -8.37
CA SER A 22 8.12 14.93 -7.89
C SER A 22 8.14 14.61 -6.39
N GLN A 23 7.34 15.30 -5.57
CA GLN A 23 7.20 15.02 -4.14
C GLN A 23 6.55 13.65 -3.91
N ILE A 24 5.52 13.30 -4.67
CA ILE A 24 4.86 11.98 -4.61
C ILE A 24 5.85 10.86 -4.95
N VAL A 25 6.63 11.02 -6.02
CA VAL A 25 7.62 10.03 -6.46
C VAL A 25 8.74 9.89 -5.43
N ALA A 26 9.23 10.99 -4.87
CA ALA A 26 10.25 10.98 -3.82
C ALA A 26 9.74 10.27 -2.56
N TYR A 27 8.53 10.59 -2.10
CA TYR A 27 7.90 9.90 -0.97
C TYR A 27 7.78 8.39 -1.20
N ARG A 28 7.28 7.99 -2.37
CA ARG A 28 7.16 6.57 -2.72
C ARG A 28 8.51 5.85 -2.66
N LYS A 29 9.54 6.47 -3.21
CA LYS A 29 10.89 5.89 -3.28
C LYS A 29 11.56 5.78 -1.90
N VAL A 30 11.44 6.82 -1.08
CA VAL A 30 12.19 6.94 0.18
C VAL A 30 11.41 6.39 1.36
N VAL A 31 10.09 6.58 1.42
CA VAL A 31 9.26 6.21 2.57
C VAL A 31 8.43 4.97 2.27
N ALA A 32 7.58 5.03 1.24
CA ALA A 32 6.59 3.97 1.01
C ALA A 32 7.16 2.65 0.48
N SER A 33 8.41 2.63 -0.02
CA SER A 33 9.07 1.41 -0.52
C SER A 33 9.99 0.75 0.51
N ASN A 34 10.32 1.44 1.61
CA ASN A 34 11.32 0.99 2.59
C ASN A 34 10.67 0.33 3.81
N TYR A 35 9.85 -0.68 3.58
CA TYR A 35 9.26 -1.46 4.66
C TYR A 35 10.02 -2.75 4.91
N VAL A 36 10.25 -3.07 6.20
CA VAL A 36 10.71 -4.39 6.63
C VAL A 36 9.49 -5.30 6.77
N LEU A 37 9.46 -6.38 5.99
CA LEU A 37 8.41 -7.39 6.16
C LEU A 37 8.71 -8.24 7.39
N THR A 38 7.72 -8.37 8.26
CA THR A 38 7.85 -9.07 9.55
C THR A 38 6.67 -10.01 9.71
N GLY A 39 6.95 -11.28 9.97
CA GLY A 39 5.94 -12.25 10.39
C GLY A 39 5.68 -12.19 11.90
N PRO A 40 4.57 -12.79 12.40
CA PRO A 40 4.28 -12.83 13.83
C PRO A 40 5.41 -13.42 14.67
N SER A 41 6.05 -14.49 14.20
CA SER A 41 7.19 -15.15 14.85
C SER A 41 8.46 -14.30 14.94
N ASP A 42 8.53 -13.23 14.17
CA ASP A 42 9.71 -12.34 14.08
C ASP A 42 9.53 -11.02 14.82
N ILE A 43 8.35 -10.78 15.41
CA ILE A 43 8.01 -9.51 16.08
C ILE A 43 9.09 -9.15 17.10
N GLU A 44 9.45 -10.06 18.02
CA GLU A 44 10.45 -9.79 19.07
C GLU A 44 11.84 -9.52 18.49
N ARG A 45 12.20 -10.21 17.42
CA ARG A 45 13.55 -10.16 16.86
C ARG A 45 13.78 -8.98 15.93
N LYS A 46 12.79 -8.60 15.16
CA LYS A 46 12.94 -7.64 14.04
C LYS A 46 12.48 -6.23 14.34
N LEU A 47 11.57 -6.05 15.29
CA LEU A 47 11.00 -4.72 15.54
C LEU A 47 11.96 -3.83 16.33
N GLY A 48 12.14 -2.60 15.84
CA GLY A 48 12.76 -1.52 16.62
C GLY A 48 11.68 -0.79 17.43
N ILE A 49 11.74 -0.90 18.75
CA ILE A 49 10.81 -0.28 19.68
C ILE A 49 11.41 1.05 20.18
N PRO A 50 10.61 2.10 20.43
CA PRO A 50 9.15 2.18 20.38
C PRO A 50 8.58 2.35 18.96
N LEU A 51 7.31 1.99 18.77
CA LEU A 51 6.58 2.09 17.51
C LEU A 51 5.26 2.84 17.66
N LEU A 52 4.85 3.51 16.58
CA LEU A 52 3.44 3.83 16.31
C LEU A 52 2.86 2.74 15.42
N VAL A 53 1.89 1.98 15.94
CA VAL A 53 1.29 0.82 15.28
C VAL A 53 -0.12 1.15 14.83
N SER A 54 -0.41 0.90 13.56
CA SER A 54 -1.74 1.08 12.97
C SER A 54 -2.19 -0.18 12.25
N THR A 55 -3.51 -0.34 12.07
CA THR A 55 -4.06 -1.37 11.19
C THR A 55 -3.63 -1.11 9.75
N LYS A 56 -3.22 -2.17 9.04
CA LYS A 56 -2.96 -2.11 7.61
C LYS A 56 -4.27 -2.27 6.84
N LEU A 57 -4.68 -1.22 6.13
CA LEU A 57 -5.77 -1.29 5.17
C LEU A 57 -5.29 -2.02 3.90
N ASP A 58 -6.20 -2.76 3.27
CA ASP A 58 -5.95 -3.49 2.03
C ASP A 58 -6.55 -2.69 0.86
N GLY A 59 -5.76 -1.81 0.26
CA GLY A 59 -6.18 -0.90 -0.78
C GLY A 59 -5.04 -0.49 -1.71
N GLU A 60 -5.15 0.69 -2.28
CA GLU A 60 -4.11 1.31 -3.12
C GLU A 60 -3.55 2.57 -2.46
N LEU A 61 -2.23 2.75 -2.53
CA LEU A 61 -1.57 4.00 -2.14
C LEU A 61 -2.00 5.12 -3.09
N TRP A 62 -2.59 6.18 -2.54
CA TRP A 62 -2.91 7.42 -3.23
C TRP A 62 -2.48 8.62 -2.39
N PHE A 63 -2.55 9.80 -3.01
CA PHE A 63 -2.19 11.07 -2.37
C PHE A 63 -3.36 12.03 -2.52
N LEU A 64 -3.75 12.64 -1.41
CA LEU A 64 -4.75 13.71 -1.38
C LEU A 64 -4.01 15.04 -1.38
N LEU A 65 -4.30 15.90 -2.35
CA LEU A 65 -3.67 17.20 -2.53
C LEU A 65 -4.61 18.20 -3.20
N HIS A 66 -4.27 19.48 -3.12
CA HIS A 66 -4.97 20.57 -3.79
C HIS A 66 -4.11 21.16 -4.92
N ASP A 67 -4.66 21.12 -6.15
CA ASP A 67 -4.05 21.70 -7.36
C ASP A 67 -5.16 22.38 -8.17
N GLY A 68 -5.48 23.63 -7.78
CA GLY A 68 -6.69 24.31 -8.26
C GLY A 68 -8.00 23.81 -7.63
N GLU A 69 -8.09 22.50 -7.44
CA GLU A 69 -9.15 21.78 -6.74
C GLU A 69 -8.57 20.60 -5.94
N TRP A 70 -9.36 20.03 -5.01
CA TRP A 70 -8.95 18.80 -4.32
C TRP A 70 -8.98 17.61 -5.26
N LYS A 71 -7.93 16.81 -5.22
CA LYS A 71 -7.74 15.61 -6.06
C LYS A 71 -7.11 14.48 -5.25
N LEU A 72 -7.43 13.26 -5.65
CA LEU A 72 -6.60 12.09 -5.36
C LEU A 72 -5.67 11.86 -6.55
N VAL A 73 -4.39 11.65 -6.27
CA VAL A 73 -3.36 11.37 -7.27
C VAL A 73 -2.65 10.08 -6.92
N SER A 74 -2.58 9.12 -7.86
CA SER A 74 -1.84 7.87 -7.63
C SER A 74 -0.33 8.07 -7.83
N PRO A 75 0.51 7.14 -7.36
CA PRO A 75 1.96 7.17 -7.60
C PRO A 75 2.37 7.20 -9.08
N THR A 76 1.47 6.84 -9.98
CA THR A 76 1.68 6.81 -11.42
C THR A 76 1.00 7.97 -12.16
N GLY A 77 0.44 8.94 -11.42
CA GLY A 77 -0.20 10.12 -11.98
C GLY A 77 -1.61 9.90 -12.53
N ARG A 78 -2.34 8.82 -12.11
CA ARG A 78 -3.80 8.78 -12.28
C ARG A 78 -4.41 9.81 -11.36
N THR A 79 -5.50 10.45 -11.77
CA THR A 79 -6.20 11.43 -10.94
C THR A 79 -7.66 11.04 -10.73
N ILE A 80 -8.21 11.39 -9.57
CA ILE A 80 -9.65 11.39 -9.30
C ILE A 80 -10.01 12.79 -8.79
N SER A 81 -10.99 13.43 -9.42
CA SER A 81 -11.46 14.77 -9.04
C SER A 81 -12.97 14.92 -9.24
N GLY A 82 -13.53 16.01 -8.72
CA GLY A 82 -14.95 16.34 -8.84
C GLY A 82 -15.82 15.83 -7.70
N ASP A 83 -17.09 15.49 -7.97
CA ASP A 83 -18.08 15.15 -6.93
C ASP A 83 -17.93 13.71 -6.44
N ILE A 84 -17.07 13.50 -5.47
CA ILE A 84 -16.88 12.24 -4.76
C ILE A 84 -16.84 12.49 -3.24
N GLU A 85 -17.41 11.57 -2.48
CA GLU A 85 -17.58 11.71 -1.02
C GLU A 85 -16.26 11.92 -0.26
N ILE A 86 -15.14 11.36 -0.76
CA ILE A 86 -13.81 11.53 -0.17
C ILE A 86 -13.35 13.00 -0.21
N LEU A 87 -13.64 13.72 -1.29
CA LEU A 87 -13.12 15.09 -1.49
C LEU A 87 -13.95 16.16 -0.80
N LYS A 88 -15.20 15.87 -0.38
CA LYS A 88 -16.06 16.84 0.32
C LYS A 88 -15.45 17.31 1.65
N PRO A 89 -15.07 16.42 2.59
CA PRO A 89 -14.44 16.82 3.84
C PRO A 89 -13.01 17.36 3.64
N ALA A 90 -12.34 17.06 2.53
CA ALA A 90 -11.00 17.57 2.24
C ALA A 90 -10.95 19.11 2.20
N THR A 91 -12.07 19.77 1.95
CA THR A 91 -12.15 21.25 1.94
C THR A 91 -11.80 21.90 3.28
N ALA A 92 -11.81 21.16 4.37
CA ALA A 92 -11.39 21.61 5.70
C ALA A 92 -9.87 21.46 5.94
N LEU A 93 -9.14 20.77 5.04
CA LEU A 93 -7.71 20.55 5.17
C LEU A 93 -6.90 21.74 4.64
N ASP A 94 -5.63 21.81 5.09
CA ASP A 94 -4.68 22.77 4.54
C ASP A 94 -4.35 22.46 3.07
N LYS A 95 -4.63 23.43 2.19
CA LYS A 95 -4.45 23.31 0.74
C LYS A 95 -2.99 23.22 0.28
N THR A 96 -2.05 23.56 1.15
CA THR A 96 -0.60 23.49 0.83
C THR A 96 -0.01 22.14 1.23
N SER A 97 -0.79 21.29 1.88
CA SER A 97 -0.37 19.96 2.35
C SER A 97 -0.65 18.88 1.31
N ILE A 98 0.23 17.88 1.29
CA ILE A 98 0.05 16.62 0.55
C ILE A 98 -0.06 15.49 1.59
N PHE A 99 -1.14 14.74 1.55
CA PHE A 99 -1.38 13.61 2.44
C PHE A 99 -1.23 12.29 1.68
N ALA A 100 -0.50 11.34 2.28
CA ALA A 100 -0.46 9.96 1.80
C ALA A 100 -1.51 9.13 2.53
N GLY A 101 -2.21 8.28 1.80
CA GLY A 101 -3.26 7.45 2.37
C GLY A 101 -3.54 6.21 1.54
N GLU A 102 -4.38 5.36 2.10
CA GLU A 102 -4.86 4.15 1.43
C GLU A 102 -6.28 4.39 0.89
N LEU A 103 -6.43 4.34 -0.43
CA LEU A 103 -7.74 4.29 -1.07
C LEU A 103 -8.27 2.86 -0.97
N HIS A 104 -9.40 2.69 -0.32
CA HIS A 104 -10.00 1.37 -0.10
C HIS A 104 -11.52 1.42 -0.22
N VAL A 105 -12.17 0.27 -0.22
CA VAL A 105 -13.63 0.14 -0.27
C VAL A 105 -14.15 -0.13 1.14
N LEU A 106 -15.18 0.59 1.55
CA LEU A 106 -15.95 0.30 2.77
C LEU A 106 -16.87 -0.90 2.50
N GLY A 107 -16.88 -1.87 3.40
CA GLY A 107 -17.74 -3.05 3.25
C GLY A 107 -17.86 -3.84 4.55
N GLN A 108 -18.71 -4.86 4.53
CA GLN A 108 -18.76 -5.84 5.61
C GLN A 108 -17.64 -6.87 5.41
N GLY A 109 -16.84 -7.10 6.44
CA GLY A 109 -15.68 -7.99 6.38
C GLY A 109 -14.45 -7.34 5.73
N ARG A 110 -13.48 -8.19 5.37
CA ARG A 110 -12.22 -7.74 4.78
C ARG A 110 -12.40 -7.41 3.30
N THR A 111 -12.30 -6.14 2.95
CA THR A 111 -12.15 -5.67 1.57
C THR A 111 -10.70 -5.77 1.12
N ARG A 112 -10.47 -5.86 -0.20
CA ARG A 112 -9.16 -6.07 -0.81
C ARG A 112 -8.88 -5.05 -1.90
N ILE A 113 -7.62 -4.93 -2.29
CA ILE A 113 -7.20 -4.09 -3.42
C ILE A 113 -7.99 -4.38 -4.72
N ALA A 114 -8.42 -5.62 -4.94
CA ALA A 114 -9.24 -5.99 -6.09
C ALA A 114 -10.60 -5.26 -6.07
N ASP A 115 -11.19 -5.02 -4.90
CA ASP A 115 -12.44 -4.29 -4.76
C ASP A 115 -12.27 -2.82 -5.16
N VAL A 116 -11.13 -2.21 -4.86
CA VAL A 116 -10.77 -0.87 -5.33
C VAL A 116 -10.69 -0.84 -6.84
N THR A 117 -10.00 -1.82 -7.44
CA THR A 117 -9.88 -1.92 -8.91
C THR A 117 -11.25 -2.02 -9.57
N VAL A 118 -12.15 -2.84 -9.03
CA VAL A 118 -13.52 -2.98 -9.53
C VAL A 118 -14.31 -1.68 -9.37
N ALA A 119 -14.23 -1.04 -8.21
CA ALA A 119 -14.92 0.22 -7.95
C ALA A 119 -14.45 1.33 -8.90
N LEU A 120 -13.15 1.44 -9.16
CA LEU A 120 -12.57 2.44 -10.08
C LEU A 120 -12.90 2.15 -11.57
N ALA A 121 -13.20 0.91 -11.92
CA ALA A 121 -13.60 0.52 -13.28
C ALA A 121 -15.10 0.69 -13.59
N GLY A 122 -15.92 1.07 -12.60
CA GLY A 122 -17.38 1.08 -12.72
C GLY A 122 -17.98 2.15 -13.67
N GLY A 123 -17.15 3.08 -14.17
CA GLY A 123 -17.57 4.11 -15.11
C GLY A 123 -18.62 5.06 -14.53
N ASP A 124 -19.59 5.48 -15.33
CA ASP A 124 -20.69 6.38 -14.93
C ASP A 124 -21.66 5.77 -13.88
N LYS A 125 -21.67 4.45 -13.78
CA LYS A 125 -22.49 3.69 -12.81
C LYS A 125 -21.73 3.32 -11.53
N ALA A 126 -20.47 3.76 -11.37
CA ALA A 126 -19.69 3.45 -10.18
C ALA A 126 -20.38 3.99 -8.92
N ASP A 127 -20.55 3.13 -7.92
CA ASP A 127 -20.91 3.55 -6.56
C ASP A 127 -19.66 4.05 -5.84
N THR A 128 -19.45 5.36 -5.90
CA THR A 128 -18.32 6.01 -5.22
C THR A 128 -18.56 6.24 -3.72
N SER A 129 -19.76 5.99 -3.21
CA SER A 129 -20.10 6.18 -1.79
C SER A 129 -19.40 5.15 -0.88
N ALA A 130 -19.02 4.00 -1.45
CA ALA A 130 -18.26 2.96 -0.77
C ALA A 130 -16.74 3.20 -0.78
N LEU A 131 -16.23 4.13 -1.61
CA LEU A 131 -14.82 4.46 -1.60
C LEU A 131 -14.48 5.33 -0.38
N ALA A 132 -13.36 5.02 0.27
CA ALA A 132 -12.83 5.78 1.38
C ALA A 132 -11.32 5.95 1.28
N PHE A 133 -10.81 6.99 1.93
CA PHE A 133 -9.39 7.31 1.97
C PHE A 133 -8.93 7.45 3.41
N GLY A 134 -8.13 6.48 3.85
CA GLY A 134 -7.49 6.50 5.17
C GLY A 134 -6.14 7.20 5.10
N ILE A 135 -6.04 8.41 5.68
CA ILE A 135 -4.78 9.16 5.74
C ILE A 135 -3.86 8.52 6.77
N PHE A 136 -2.64 8.16 6.35
CA PHE A 136 -1.65 7.58 7.26
C PHE A 136 -0.34 8.37 7.34
N ASP A 137 -0.10 9.34 6.45
CA ASP A 137 1.11 10.17 6.51
C ASP A 137 0.90 11.57 5.89
N VAL A 138 1.77 12.51 6.25
CA VAL A 138 1.92 13.80 5.59
C VAL A 138 3.19 13.76 4.75
N VAL A 139 3.06 13.90 3.45
CA VAL A 139 4.19 13.98 2.51
C VAL A 139 4.92 15.29 2.67
N SER A 140 4.17 16.38 2.64
CA SER A 140 4.65 17.75 2.89
C SER A 140 3.53 18.64 3.42
N SER A 141 3.90 19.60 4.24
CA SER A 141 3.08 20.72 4.69
C SER A 141 4.01 21.91 4.99
N PRO A 142 3.48 23.10 5.33
CA PRO A 142 4.33 24.22 5.78
C PRO A 142 5.22 23.88 6.97
N GLU A 143 4.82 22.92 7.81
CA GLU A 143 5.50 22.59 9.06
C GLU A 143 6.44 21.39 8.93
N VAL A 144 6.13 20.43 8.05
CA VAL A 144 6.86 19.16 7.99
C VAL A 144 7.05 18.66 6.57
N SER A 145 8.09 17.82 6.41
CA SER A 145 8.30 16.99 5.21
C SER A 145 8.48 15.53 5.64
N ALA A 146 7.92 14.59 4.89
CA ALA A 146 8.11 13.16 5.16
C ALA A 146 9.58 12.73 5.09
N ILE A 147 10.36 13.44 4.28
CA ILE A 147 11.81 13.24 4.19
C ILE A 147 12.45 14.16 5.23
N GLY A 148 13.01 13.57 6.28
CA GLY A 148 13.74 14.28 7.34
C GLY A 148 12.95 14.61 8.61
N THR A 149 11.61 14.52 8.61
CA THR A 149 10.81 14.70 9.84
C THR A 149 10.42 13.34 10.42
N PRO A 150 10.60 13.09 11.73
CA PRO A 150 10.15 11.86 12.37
C PRO A 150 8.65 11.60 12.17
N TYR A 151 8.27 10.33 12.03
CA TYR A 151 6.86 9.99 11.80
C TYR A 151 5.96 10.43 12.95
N SER A 152 6.42 10.38 14.20
CA SER A 152 5.64 10.85 15.36
C SER A 152 5.16 12.30 15.22
N VAL A 153 6.04 13.19 14.73
CA VAL A 153 5.70 14.60 14.50
C VAL A 153 4.67 14.74 13.37
N ARG A 154 4.84 13.99 12.29
CA ARG A 154 3.87 13.98 11.19
C ARG A 154 2.52 13.39 11.60
N TYR A 155 2.54 12.38 12.46
CA TYR A 155 1.33 11.76 12.99
C TYR A 155 0.52 12.70 13.89
N GLU A 156 1.16 13.58 14.63
CA GLU A 156 0.47 14.62 15.41
C GLU A 156 -0.39 15.54 14.54
N LEU A 157 0.04 15.84 13.31
CA LEU A 157 -0.77 16.61 12.36
C LEU A 157 -1.96 15.78 11.85
N ILE A 158 -1.72 14.50 11.50
CA ILE A 158 -2.77 13.61 11.02
C ILE A 158 -3.83 13.38 12.09
N SER A 159 -3.43 13.19 13.35
CA SER A 159 -4.34 12.88 14.46
C SER A 159 -5.33 13.99 14.77
N LYS A 160 -5.06 15.21 14.30
CA LYS A 160 -5.95 16.39 14.44
C LYS A 160 -7.00 16.48 13.34
N ILE A 161 -6.88 15.67 12.28
CA ILE A 161 -7.85 15.65 11.18
C ILE A 161 -9.16 15.03 11.68
N GLU A 162 -10.26 15.72 11.43
CA GLU A 162 -11.59 15.22 11.79
C GLU A 162 -11.92 13.94 11.02
N SER A 163 -12.35 12.92 11.75
CA SER A 163 -12.68 11.62 11.16
C SER A 163 -14.08 11.62 10.58
N GLY A 164 -14.17 11.48 9.27
CA GLY A 164 -15.40 11.24 8.53
C GLY A 164 -15.53 9.80 8.05
N LYS A 165 -16.67 9.47 7.43
CA LYS A 165 -16.91 8.12 6.87
C LYS A 165 -15.96 7.78 5.73
N ASN A 166 -15.80 8.69 4.79
CA ASN A 166 -15.07 8.44 3.54
C ASN A 166 -13.66 9.08 3.52
N LEU A 167 -13.35 9.96 4.49
CA LEU A 167 -12.03 10.54 4.70
C LEU A 167 -11.74 10.55 6.20
N PHE A 168 -10.67 9.90 6.63
CA PHE A 168 -10.33 9.78 8.04
C PHE A 168 -8.82 9.56 8.25
N PRO A 169 -8.27 9.98 9.40
CA PRO A 169 -6.93 9.61 9.81
C PRO A 169 -6.91 8.15 10.26
N ILE A 170 -5.90 7.38 9.84
CA ILE A 170 -5.70 6.03 10.37
C ILE A 170 -5.13 6.15 11.78
N SER A 171 -5.88 5.68 12.76
CA SER A 171 -5.45 5.68 14.16
C SER A 171 -4.22 4.81 14.38
N SER A 172 -3.25 5.32 15.13
CA SER A 172 -2.07 4.58 15.56
C SER A 172 -1.99 4.54 17.08
N VAL A 173 -1.51 3.43 17.60
CA VAL A 173 -1.26 3.21 19.03
C VAL A 173 0.24 3.22 19.26
N ALA A 174 0.69 3.99 20.25
CA ALA A 174 2.08 3.95 20.69
C ALA A 174 2.34 2.66 21.47
N THR A 175 3.40 1.94 21.10
CA THR A 175 3.83 0.70 21.76
C THR A 175 5.28 0.82 22.19
N THR A 176 5.59 0.26 23.36
CA THR A 176 6.92 0.32 23.99
C THR A 176 7.56 -1.06 24.10
N SER A 177 6.83 -2.12 23.78
CA SER A 177 7.31 -3.49 23.80
C SER A 177 6.83 -4.31 22.60
N SER A 178 7.55 -5.35 22.26
CA SER A 178 7.16 -6.32 21.22
C SER A 178 5.92 -7.12 21.61
N SER A 179 5.72 -7.38 22.91
CA SER A 179 4.51 -8.05 23.42
C SER A 179 3.23 -7.24 23.14
N GLU A 180 3.24 -5.93 23.37
CA GLU A 180 2.11 -5.05 23.02
C GLU A 180 1.78 -5.13 21.51
N VAL A 181 2.80 -5.18 20.66
CA VAL A 181 2.59 -5.33 19.21
C VAL A 181 1.99 -6.68 18.88
N ALA A 182 2.43 -7.76 19.53
CA ALA A 182 1.89 -9.11 19.35
C ALA A 182 0.41 -9.19 19.78
N GLU A 183 0.05 -8.60 20.92
CA GLU A 183 -1.34 -8.53 21.38
C GLU A 183 -2.26 -7.75 20.42
N ILE A 184 -1.76 -6.62 19.88
CA ILE A 184 -2.49 -5.85 18.86
C ILE A 184 -2.66 -6.70 17.60
N PHE A 185 -1.63 -7.46 17.19
CA PHE A 185 -1.67 -8.32 16.03
C PHE A 185 -2.73 -9.43 16.20
N GLU A 186 -2.71 -10.14 17.29
CA GLU A 186 -3.68 -11.19 17.61
C GLU A 186 -5.12 -10.64 17.54
N ARG A 187 -5.38 -9.55 18.25
CA ARG A 187 -6.73 -8.94 18.30
C ARG A 187 -7.18 -8.40 16.94
N THR A 188 -6.30 -7.72 16.20
CA THR A 188 -6.68 -6.96 14.99
C THR A 188 -6.60 -7.81 13.74
N VAL A 189 -5.61 -8.69 13.66
CA VAL A 189 -5.35 -9.48 12.45
C VAL A 189 -5.94 -10.88 12.57
N GLU A 190 -5.63 -11.61 13.62
CA GLU A 190 -6.09 -13.00 13.75
C GLU A 190 -7.56 -13.09 14.12
N ALA A 191 -8.02 -12.32 15.11
CA ALA A 191 -9.40 -12.33 15.55
C ALA A 191 -10.34 -11.52 14.65
N ALA A 192 -9.93 -10.30 14.21
CA ALA A 192 -10.79 -9.42 13.42
C ALA A 192 -10.56 -9.53 11.89
N GLY A 193 -9.55 -10.27 11.43
CA GLY A 193 -9.33 -10.59 10.02
C GLY A 193 -8.74 -9.45 9.17
N SER A 194 -8.08 -8.45 9.78
CA SER A 194 -7.38 -7.40 9.04
C SER A 194 -6.18 -7.95 8.26
N GLU A 195 -5.70 -7.21 7.26
CA GLU A 195 -4.57 -7.64 6.41
C GLU A 195 -3.26 -7.79 7.21
N GLY A 196 -3.08 -6.95 8.23
CA GLY A 196 -1.87 -6.87 9.03
C GLY A 196 -1.80 -5.58 9.82
N LEU A 197 -0.62 -5.27 10.30
CA LEU A 197 -0.30 -4.00 10.96
C LEU A 197 0.81 -3.27 10.20
N VAL A 198 0.87 -1.96 10.40
CA VAL A 198 2.02 -1.11 10.02
C VAL A 198 2.60 -0.52 11.28
N GLY A 199 3.86 -0.84 11.58
CA GLY A 199 4.63 -0.24 12.66
C GLY A 199 5.62 0.78 12.12
N ARG A 200 5.70 1.96 12.74
CA ARG A 200 6.65 3.02 12.37
C ARG A 200 7.48 3.42 13.56
N ALA A 201 8.79 3.22 13.45
CA ALA A 201 9.77 3.51 14.49
C ALA A 201 10.23 4.98 14.44
N GLN A 202 10.73 5.47 15.58
CA GLN A 202 11.29 6.83 15.68
C GLN A 202 12.55 7.02 14.82
N ASP A 203 13.30 5.96 14.57
CA ASP A 203 14.51 5.97 13.74
C ASP A 203 14.23 5.97 12.22
N GLY A 204 12.95 6.07 11.82
CA GLY A 204 12.51 6.12 10.43
C GLY A 204 12.25 4.76 9.78
N ARG A 205 12.56 3.64 10.46
CA ARG A 205 12.20 2.30 9.96
C ARG A 205 10.70 2.10 10.01
N SER A 206 10.18 1.41 9.01
CA SER A 206 8.78 1.03 8.94
C SER A 206 8.64 -0.47 8.71
N TYR A 207 7.65 -1.07 9.33
CA TYR A 207 7.43 -2.51 9.32
C TYR A 207 6.04 -2.82 8.78
N LYS A 208 5.95 -3.82 7.89
CA LYS A 208 4.69 -4.46 7.51
C LYS A 208 4.60 -5.80 8.25
N ILE A 209 3.74 -5.85 9.25
CA ILE A 209 3.56 -7.04 10.09
C ILE A 209 2.34 -7.77 9.57
N LYS A 210 2.57 -8.94 8.93
CA LYS A 210 1.52 -9.72 8.25
C LYS A 210 1.57 -11.19 8.67
N PRO A 211 0.44 -11.89 8.63
CA PRO A 211 0.44 -13.35 8.70
C PRO A 211 1.35 -13.91 7.60
N THR A 212 2.23 -14.82 7.96
CA THR A 212 3.05 -15.58 7.02
C THR A 212 2.68 -17.05 7.10
N LYS A 213 2.64 -17.70 5.95
CA LYS A 213 2.49 -19.16 5.85
C LYS A 213 3.55 -19.66 4.89
N ASP A 214 4.33 -20.62 5.33
CA ASP A 214 5.27 -21.32 4.49
C ASP A 214 4.58 -22.55 3.88
N ILE A 215 4.85 -22.78 2.61
CA ILE A 215 4.34 -23.94 1.89
C ILE A 215 5.46 -24.53 1.05
N ASP A 216 5.51 -25.85 0.97
CA ASP A 216 6.33 -26.55 -0.02
C ASP A 216 5.62 -26.51 -1.36
N ALA A 217 6.30 -25.99 -2.38
CA ALA A 217 5.76 -25.85 -3.73
C ALA A 217 6.77 -26.32 -4.77
N ALA A 218 6.27 -26.97 -5.82
CA ALA A 218 7.07 -27.30 -7.00
C ALA A 218 7.03 -26.19 -8.05
N ILE A 219 8.10 -26.09 -8.84
CA ILE A 219 8.12 -25.28 -10.04
C ILE A 219 7.37 -26.06 -11.13
N LEU A 220 6.23 -25.56 -11.59
CA LEU A 220 5.41 -26.16 -12.64
C LEU A 220 5.76 -25.63 -14.02
N GLY A 221 6.46 -24.52 -14.10
CA GLY A 221 6.85 -23.89 -15.36
C GLY A 221 7.57 -22.58 -15.15
N PHE A 222 8.08 -22.05 -16.24
CA PHE A 222 8.79 -20.76 -16.22
C PHE A 222 8.58 -19.99 -17.51
N THR A 223 8.91 -18.70 -17.49
CA THR A 223 9.02 -17.86 -18.68
C THR A 223 10.44 -17.33 -18.79
N GLU A 224 10.88 -17.05 -20.01
CA GLU A 224 12.21 -16.56 -20.30
C GLU A 224 12.20 -15.08 -20.72
N ARG A 225 13.34 -14.43 -20.59
CA ARG A 225 13.65 -13.14 -21.22
C ARG A 225 15.12 -13.12 -21.65
N ARG A 226 15.45 -12.23 -22.59
CA ARG A 226 16.85 -11.95 -22.93
C ARG A 226 17.42 -10.89 -21.99
N ASP A 227 18.66 -11.10 -21.60
CA ASP A 227 19.46 -10.11 -20.90
C ASP A 227 20.09 -9.10 -21.88
N VAL A 228 20.76 -8.09 -21.38
CA VAL A 228 21.45 -7.06 -22.21
C VAL A 228 22.55 -7.65 -23.08
N ASP A 229 23.18 -8.75 -22.66
CA ASP A 229 24.20 -9.47 -23.42
C ASP A 229 23.62 -10.49 -24.44
N GLY A 230 22.29 -10.55 -24.57
CA GLY A 230 21.56 -11.45 -25.46
C GLY A 230 21.35 -12.87 -24.93
N SER A 231 21.93 -13.22 -23.77
CA SER A 231 21.71 -14.53 -23.13
C SER A 231 20.30 -14.70 -22.63
N LEU A 232 19.78 -15.94 -22.63
CA LEU A 232 18.50 -16.26 -22.02
C LEU A 232 18.64 -16.40 -20.50
N LEU A 233 17.59 -15.99 -19.78
CA LEU A 233 17.47 -16.18 -18.35
C LEU A 233 15.99 -16.31 -17.95
N VAL A 234 15.74 -16.89 -16.77
CA VAL A 234 14.40 -17.03 -16.22
C VAL A 234 13.80 -15.65 -15.93
N ARG A 235 12.64 -15.34 -16.50
CA ARG A 235 11.86 -14.13 -16.20
C ARG A 235 10.99 -14.31 -14.97
N SER A 236 10.19 -15.40 -14.97
CA SER A 236 9.29 -15.73 -13.87
C SER A 236 9.13 -17.24 -13.70
N LEU A 237 8.79 -17.67 -12.51
CA LEU A 237 8.47 -19.05 -12.15
C LEU A 237 6.98 -19.18 -11.84
N LEU A 238 6.37 -20.29 -12.27
CA LEU A 238 5.05 -20.74 -11.88
C LEU A 238 5.20 -21.81 -10.80
N PHE A 239 4.60 -21.58 -9.64
CA PHE A 239 4.57 -22.54 -8.53
C PHE A 239 3.22 -23.24 -8.42
N GLY A 240 3.26 -24.48 -7.98
CA GLY A 240 2.08 -25.25 -7.66
C GLY A 240 2.28 -26.18 -6.50
N VAL A 241 1.17 -26.66 -5.96
CA VAL A 241 1.11 -27.65 -4.88
C VAL A 241 0.47 -28.94 -5.39
N LEU A 242 0.91 -30.06 -4.86
CA LEU A 242 0.33 -31.36 -5.15
C LEU A 242 -0.82 -31.63 -4.19
N LYS A 243 -1.99 -31.96 -4.71
CA LYS A 243 -3.10 -32.46 -3.93
C LYS A 243 -2.93 -33.93 -3.55
N ASP A 244 -3.70 -34.39 -2.58
CA ASP A 244 -3.71 -35.79 -2.14
C ASP A 244 -4.15 -36.76 -3.27
N ASP A 245 -4.94 -36.27 -4.23
CA ASP A 245 -5.36 -37.04 -5.41
C ASP A 245 -4.30 -37.12 -6.53
N GLY A 246 -3.12 -36.55 -6.33
CA GLY A 246 -2.05 -36.48 -7.30
C GLY A 246 -2.15 -35.35 -8.34
N THR A 247 -3.15 -34.47 -8.24
CA THR A 247 -3.32 -33.35 -9.16
C THR A 247 -2.48 -32.14 -8.74
N TRP A 248 -1.75 -31.55 -9.68
CA TRP A 248 -1.04 -30.30 -9.46
C TRP A 248 -1.96 -29.10 -9.64
N ILE A 249 -1.94 -28.19 -8.65
CA ILE A 249 -2.66 -26.91 -8.71
C ILE A 249 -1.66 -25.79 -8.79
N PRO A 250 -1.70 -24.96 -9.86
CA PRO A 250 -0.98 -23.70 -9.90
C PRO A 250 -1.48 -22.75 -8.83
N ILE A 251 -0.58 -22.16 -8.04
CA ILE A 251 -0.94 -21.26 -6.94
C ILE A 251 -0.47 -19.82 -7.17
N SER A 252 0.71 -19.63 -7.78
CA SER A 252 1.27 -18.28 -7.96
C SER A 252 2.37 -18.26 -9.00
N THR A 253 2.61 -17.07 -9.54
CA THR A 253 3.81 -16.75 -10.31
C THR A 253 4.64 -15.71 -9.59
N THR A 254 5.98 -15.81 -9.66
CA THR A 254 6.87 -14.76 -9.18
C THR A 254 7.88 -14.36 -10.25
N GLY A 255 8.09 -13.05 -10.41
CA GLY A 255 9.22 -12.49 -11.18
C GLY A 255 10.42 -12.13 -10.29
N ASN A 256 10.29 -12.25 -8.97
CA ASN A 256 11.38 -12.01 -8.02
C ASN A 256 12.18 -13.31 -7.81
N VAL A 257 13.05 -13.62 -8.77
CA VAL A 257 13.77 -14.90 -8.86
C VAL A 257 15.26 -14.75 -8.53
N GLY A 258 15.70 -13.59 -8.06
CA GLY A 258 17.11 -13.29 -7.83
C GLY A 258 17.73 -12.41 -8.91
N ASP A 259 19.07 -12.28 -8.89
CA ASP A 259 19.84 -11.50 -9.86
C ASP A 259 20.01 -12.21 -11.22
N SER A 260 20.62 -11.54 -12.18
CA SER A 260 20.81 -12.09 -13.55
C SER A 260 21.68 -13.34 -13.57
N SER A 261 22.70 -13.45 -12.72
CA SER A 261 23.56 -14.64 -12.65
C SER A 261 22.76 -15.85 -12.16
N PHE A 262 22.08 -15.70 -11.02
CA PHE A 262 21.23 -16.77 -10.48
C PHE A 262 20.15 -17.23 -11.47
N ARG A 263 19.55 -16.29 -12.22
CA ARG A 263 18.50 -16.60 -13.22
C ARG A 263 19.04 -17.38 -14.42
N LYS A 264 20.30 -17.14 -14.83
CA LYS A 264 20.97 -17.90 -15.89
C LYS A 264 21.30 -19.32 -15.41
N ASP A 265 21.85 -19.42 -14.19
CA ASP A 265 22.18 -20.71 -13.60
C ASP A 265 20.93 -21.57 -13.35
N LEU A 266 19.84 -20.94 -12.90
CA LEU A 266 18.56 -21.61 -12.71
C LEU A 266 17.96 -22.12 -14.04
N LEU A 267 18.12 -21.39 -15.15
CA LEU A 267 17.66 -21.85 -16.48
C LEU A 267 18.35 -23.12 -16.95
N LEU A 268 19.57 -23.35 -16.50
CA LEU A 268 20.30 -24.58 -16.84
C LEU A 268 19.84 -25.80 -16.00
N GLN A 269 19.09 -25.57 -14.94
CA GLN A 269 18.59 -26.62 -14.03
C GLN A 269 17.12 -26.98 -14.30
N LEU A 270 16.38 -26.10 -15.00
CA LEU A 270 14.97 -26.29 -15.36
C LEU A 270 14.81 -26.93 -16.74
#